data_3a33f1a38cf0ab5ccdcbb3f42e284eb6
#
_entry.id   3a33f1a38cf0ab5ccdcbb3f42e284eb6
#
_cell.length_a   1.000
_cell.length_b   1.000
_cell.length_c   1.000
_cell.angle_alpha   90.00
_cell.angle_beta   90.00
_cell.angle_gamma   90.00
#
_symmetry.space_group_name_H-M   'P 1'
#
loop_
_entity.id
_entity.type
_entity.pdbx_description
1 polymer ?
#
loop_
_entity_poly.entity_id
_entity_poly.type
_entity_poly.pdbx_seq_one_letter_code
_entity_poly.pdbx_strand_id
1 'polypeptide(L)'
;PRIIKNPEAIEAITYKELRELSYMGASVLHEDAIFPVRKEGIPINIRNTNKPDDLGTWIVESTCRKPKHTITGIAGKKGFASINIEKDMMNSEIGFGRKVLQVFEDNNLSFEHMPSGVDTMTVFVHQSEFEHKEQQVISGIHRAVHPDLLDLESGLALIAVVGRGMRDTRGVASKVFDALAKANINIKMI
;
A
#
# COMPACT_ATOMS: atom_id res chain seq x y z
N PRO A 1 3.86 -10.29 16.36
CA PRO A 1 3.58 -8.85 16.20
C PRO A 1 3.52 -8.15 17.55
N ARG A 2 4.01 -6.91 17.65
CA ARG A 2 4.07 -6.18 18.94
C ARG A 2 2.69 -5.66 19.40
N ILE A 3 1.72 -5.62 18.50
CA ILE A 3 0.40 -5.01 18.72
C ILE A 3 -0.66 -6.04 19.10
N ILE A 4 -0.59 -7.25 18.53
CA ILE A 4 -1.58 -8.31 18.77
C ILE A 4 -1.15 -9.14 19.98
N LYS A 5 -2.03 -9.22 20.98
CA LYS A 5 -1.88 -10.17 22.09
C LYS A 5 -2.19 -11.57 21.56
N ASN A 6 -1.33 -12.54 21.75
CA ASN A 6 -1.46 -13.92 21.28
C ASN A 6 -1.69 -14.04 19.76
N PRO A 7 -0.71 -13.64 18.94
CA PRO A 7 -0.83 -13.78 17.49
C PRO A 7 -0.82 -15.26 17.09
N GLU A 8 -1.73 -15.64 16.19
CA GLU A 8 -1.67 -16.97 15.57
C GLU A 8 -0.53 -17.03 14.54
N ALA A 9 0.10 -18.21 14.45
CA ALA A 9 1.11 -18.44 13.43
C ALA A 9 0.46 -18.58 12.06
N ILE A 10 1.04 -17.91 11.07
CA ILE A 10 0.68 -18.09 9.67
C ILE A 10 1.42 -19.31 9.15
N GLU A 11 0.72 -20.39 8.82
CA GLU A 11 1.35 -21.64 8.35
C GLU A 11 2.03 -21.46 6.99
N ALA A 12 1.36 -20.78 6.06
CA ALA A 12 1.87 -20.50 4.74
C ALA A 12 1.39 -19.15 4.20
N ILE A 13 2.31 -18.38 3.65
CA ILE A 13 2.09 -17.09 3.02
C ILE A 13 2.72 -17.10 1.62
N THR A 14 2.10 -16.45 0.66
CA THR A 14 2.71 -16.30 -0.65
C THR A 14 3.75 -15.17 -0.67
N TYR A 15 4.71 -15.25 -1.59
CA TYR A 15 5.67 -14.15 -1.81
C TYR A 15 4.98 -12.83 -2.08
N LYS A 16 3.85 -12.85 -2.80
CA LYS A 16 3.06 -11.65 -3.08
C LYS A 16 2.48 -11.04 -1.80
N GLU A 17 1.82 -11.84 -0.96
CA GLU A 17 1.28 -11.37 0.33
C GLU A 17 2.38 -10.84 1.26
N LEU A 18 3.52 -11.55 1.31
CA LEU A 18 4.66 -11.12 2.12
C LEU A 18 5.21 -9.78 1.66
N ARG A 19 5.36 -9.58 0.34
CA ARG A 19 5.84 -8.33 -0.24
C ARG A 19 4.93 -7.15 0.11
N GLU A 20 3.62 -7.31 -0.04
CA GLU A 20 2.62 -6.29 0.32
C GLU A 20 2.73 -5.89 1.80
N LEU A 21 2.83 -6.88 2.70
CA LEU A 21 2.98 -6.64 4.14
C LEU A 21 4.34 -6.00 4.48
N SER A 22 5.43 -6.46 3.86
CA SER A 22 6.78 -5.95 4.13
C SER A 22 6.94 -4.50 3.67
N TYR A 23 6.42 -4.17 2.51
CA TYR A 23 6.43 -2.82 1.97
C TYR A 23 5.72 -1.81 2.91
N MET A 24 4.63 -2.24 3.52
CA MET A 24 3.87 -1.46 4.50
C MET A 24 4.41 -1.56 5.93
N GLY A 25 5.66 -2.01 6.11
CA GLY A 25 6.38 -1.94 7.38
C GLY A 25 6.34 -3.20 8.25
N ALA A 26 5.78 -4.31 7.78
CA ALA A 26 5.90 -5.61 8.44
C ALA A 26 7.23 -6.28 8.08
N SER A 27 8.35 -5.72 8.52
CA SER A 27 9.69 -6.19 8.19
C SER A 27 10.05 -7.49 8.92
N VAL A 28 9.83 -8.62 8.28
CA VAL A 28 10.34 -9.92 8.73
C VAL A 28 11.55 -10.34 7.90
N LEU A 29 11.51 -10.06 6.59
CA LEU A 29 12.61 -10.27 5.65
C LEU A 29 12.76 -9.03 4.78
N HIS A 30 14.00 -8.68 4.47
CA HIS A 30 14.27 -7.59 3.53
C HIS A 30 13.88 -8.01 2.10
N GLU A 31 13.31 -7.11 1.33
CA GLU A 31 12.82 -7.40 -0.02
C GLU A 31 13.93 -7.91 -0.94
N ASP A 32 15.12 -7.34 -0.84
CA ASP A 32 16.28 -7.74 -1.64
C ASP A 32 16.72 -9.18 -1.38
N ALA A 33 16.51 -9.68 -0.16
CA ALA A 33 16.80 -11.07 0.18
C ALA A 33 15.76 -12.05 -0.40
N ILE A 34 14.54 -11.59 -0.62
CA ILE A 34 13.43 -12.42 -1.13
C ILE A 34 13.53 -12.59 -2.65
N PHE A 35 13.95 -11.56 -3.37
CA PHE A 35 13.91 -11.52 -4.82
C PHE A 35 14.66 -12.68 -5.50
N PRO A 36 15.94 -12.97 -5.18
CA PRO A 36 16.70 -14.05 -5.83
C PRO A 36 16.07 -15.43 -5.56
N VAL A 37 15.62 -15.66 -4.33
CA VAL A 37 15.02 -16.95 -3.93
C VAL A 37 13.67 -17.18 -4.61
N ARG A 38 12.87 -16.11 -4.73
CA ARG A 38 11.61 -16.14 -5.44
C ARG A 38 11.77 -16.44 -6.93
N LYS A 39 12.79 -15.84 -7.56
CA LYS A 39 13.07 -16.04 -8.99
C LYS A 39 13.34 -17.51 -9.31
N GLU A 40 13.99 -18.22 -8.39
CA GLU A 40 14.30 -19.64 -8.51
C GLU A 40 13.16 -20.55 -7.99
N GLY A 41 12.06 -19.98 -7.51
CA GLY A 41 10.91 -20.74 -6.99
C GLY A 41 11.20 -21.50 -5.69
N ILE A 42 12.26 -21.14 -4.96
CA ILE A 42 12.68 -21.84 -3.74
C ILE A 42 11.83 -21.39 -2.57
N PRO A 43 11.13 -22.29 -1.85
CA PRO A 43 10.36 -21.89 -0.67
C PRO A 43 11.27 -21.52 0.50
N ILE A 44 10.87 -20.51 1.28
CA ILE A 44 11.56 -20.08 2.50
C ILE A 44 10.74 -20.55 3.71
N ASN A 45 11.41 -21.11 4.73
CA ASN A 45 10.77 -21.39 6.00
C ASN A 45 11.30 -20.47 7.10
N ILE A 46 10.44 -19.65 7.68
CA ILE A 46 10.77 -18.77 8.81
C ILE A 46 10.39 -19.48 10.09
N ARG A 47 11.37 -19.71 10.97
CA ARG A 47 11.19 -20.40 12.23
C ARG A 47 11.61 -19.54 13.42
N ASN A 48 11.02 -19.79 14.58
CA ASN A 48 11.38 -19.13 15.82
C ASN A 48 12.55 -19.86 16.48
N THR A 49 13.70 -19.22 16.61
CA THR A 49 14.88 -19.80 17.25
C THR A 49 14.67 -20.18 18.71
N ASN A 50 13.74 -19.53 19.41
CA ASN A 50 13.39 -19.83 20.80
C ASN A 50 12.38 -20.98 20.94
N LYS A 51 11.84 -21.47 19.81
CA LYS A 51 10.89 -22.59 19.73
C LYS A 51 11.22 -23.44 18.51
N PRO A 52 12.30 -24.21 18.53
CA PRO A 52 12.81 -24.94 17.36
C PRO A 52 11.85 -26.01 16.84
N ASP A 53 10.97 -26.52 17.70
CA ASP A 53 9.99 -27.55 17.33
C ASP A 53 8.77 -26.98 16.58
N ASP A 54 8.56 -25.65 16.60
CA ASP A 54 7.49 -25.02 15.82
C ASP A 54 7.79 -25.16 14.31
N LEU A 55 6.76 -25.52 13.53
CA LEU A 55 6.87 -25.70 12.07
C LEU A 55 7.21 -24.38 11.34
N GLY A 56 6.96 -23.24 11.99
CA GLY A 56 7.20 -21.90 11.43
C GLY A 56 6.23 -21.53 10.33
N THR A 57 6.61 -20.52 9.53
CA THR A 57 5.86 -20.00 8.40
C THR A 57 6.56 -20.32 7.10
N TRP A 58 5.88 -20.97 6.18
CA TRP A 58 6.37 -21.21 4.83
C TRP A 58 6.00 -20.05 3.89
N ILE A 59 6.99 -19.55 3.17
CA ILE A 59 6.81 -18.56 2.10
C ILE A 59 6.98 -19.31 0.79
N VAL A 60 5.95 -19.25 -0.05
CA VAL A 60 5.83 -20.02 -1.28
C VAL A 60 5.36 -19.15 -2.45
N GLU A 61 5.62 -19.56 -3.69
CA GLU A 61 5.14 -18.84 -4.87
C GLU A 61 3.60 -18.91 -4.96
N SER A 62 3.06 -20.10 -4.79
CA SER A 62 1.61 -20.34 -4.80
C SER A 62 1.24 -21.47 -3.85
N THR A 63 0.01 -21.50 -3.41
CA THR A 63 -0.50 -22.60 -2.60
C THR A 63 -1.97 -22.86 -2.89
N CYS A 64 -2.32 -24.13 -3.05
CA CYS A 64 -3.70 -24.60 -3.19
C CYS A 64 -4.43 -24.68 -1.84
N ARG A 65 -3.72 -24.54 -0.73
CA ARG A 65 -4.35 -24.57 0.59
C ARG A 65 -5.23 -23.34 0.77
N LYS A 66 -6.48 -23.57 1.14
CA LYS A 66 -7.38 -22.50 1.55
C LYS A 66 -6.77 -21.79 2.78
N PRO A 67 -6.72 -20.47 2.81
CA PRO A 67 -6.23 -19.75 3.97
C PRO A 67 -7.16 -20.02 5.17
N LYS A 68 -6.58 -20.21 6.35
CA LYS A 68 -7.33 -20.37 7.61
C LYS A 68 -8.19 -19.13 7.89
N HIS A 69 -7.66 -17.96 7.57
CA HIS A 69 -8.32 -16.67 7.75
C HIS A 69 -8.44 -15.95 6.39
N THR A 70 -9.50 -15.18 6.24
CA THR A 70 -9.74 -14.35 5.06
C THR A 70 -8.65 -13.29 4.88
N ILE A 71 -8.22 -12.67 5.99
CA ILE A 71 -7.14 -11.69 6.05
C ILE A 71 -5.90 -12.40 6.58
N THR A 72 -4.81 -12.34 5.83
CA THR A 72 -3.51 -12.90 6.22
C THR A 72 -2.78 -11.96 7.17
N GLY A 73 -2.86 -10.65 6.93
CA GLY A 73 -2.26 -9.65 7.77
C GLY A 73 -2.72 -8.24 7.44
N ILE A 74 -2.46 -7.34 8.38
CA ILE A 74 -2.70 -5.90 8.23
C ILE A 74 -1.39 -5.21 8.56
N ALA A 75 -0.94 -4.33 7.68
CA ALA A 75 0.22 -3.49 7.88
C ALA A 75 -0.13 -2.03 7.64
N GLY A 76 0.59 -1.11 8.26
CA GLY A 76 0.37 0.32 8.07
C GLY A 76 1.66 1.10 8.25
N LYS A 77 1.81 2.14 7.44
CA LYS A 77 2.95 3.04 7.43
C LYS A 77 2.45 4.48 7.47
N LYS A 78 3.05 5.29 8.32
CA LYS A 78 2.79 6.73 8.44
C LYS A 78 3.78 7.52 7.57
N GLY A 79 3.52 8.81 7.42
CA GLY A 79 4.44 9.73 6.76
C GLY A 79 4.16 9.89 5.28
N PHE A 80 2.88 9.95 4.93
CA PHE A 80 2.44 10.24 3.56
C PHE A 80 1.77 11.62 3.49
N ALA A 81 1.84 12.20 2.31
CA ALA A 81 1.09 13.36 1.91
C ALA A 81 0.27 13.02 0.66
N SER A 82 -0.84 13.71 0.47
CA SER A 82 -1.65 13.63 -0.74
C SER A 82 -1.68 14.97 -1.46
N ILE A 83 -1.66 14.90 -2.78
CA ILE A 83 -1.87 16.02 -3.69
C ILE A 83 -3.17 15.72 -4.42
N ASN A 84 -4.25 16.44 -4.08
CA ASN A 84 -5.54 16.33 -4.74
C ASN A 84 -5.61 17.36 -5.87
N ILE A 85 -5.91 16.91 -7.05
CA ILE A 85 -5.95 17.69 -8.29
C ILE A 85 -7.38 17.61 -8.81
N GLU A 86 -8.06 18.74 -8.89
CA GLU A 86 -9.42 18.84 -9.44
C GLU A 86 -9.39 19.61 -10.74
N LYS A 87 -10.08 19.10 -11.74
CA LYS A 87 -10.23 19.77 -13.03
C LYS A 87 -11.51 19.33 -13.71
N ASP A 88 -12.33 20.29 -14.06
CA ASP A 88 -13.55 20.05 -14.84
C ASP A 88 -13.21 19.36 -16.16
N MET A 89 -13.98 18.32 -16.49
CA MET A 89 -13.80 17.52 -17.70
C MET A 89 -12.45 16.77 -17.76
N MET A 90 -11.82 16.49 -16.61
CA MET A 90 -10.54 15.79 -16.52
C MET A 90 -10.56 14.44 -17.26
N ASN A 91 -11.65 13.69 -17.14
CA ASN A 91 -11.84 12.40 -17.77
C ASN A 91 -11.85 12.44 -19.30
N SER A 92 -12.15 13.60 -19.89
CA SER A 92 -12.16 13.84 -21.33
C SER A 92 -10.80 14.31 -21.86
N GLU A 93 -9.88 14.70 -20.99
CA GLU A 93 -8.54 15.16 -21.36
C GLU A 93 -7.60 14.00 -21.58
N ILE A 94 -7.34 13.66 -22.84
CA ILE A 94 -6.41 12.57 -23.19
C ILE A 94 -5.00 12.87 -22.65
N GLY A 95 -4.47 11.91 -21.88
CA GLY A 95 -3.12 11.98 -21.33
C GLY A 95 -2.97 12.84 -20.08
N PHE A 96 -4.08 13.24 -19.42
CA PHE A 96 -4.05 14.01 -18.18
C PHE A 96 -3.15 13.36 -17.12
N GLY A 97 -3.41 12.09 -16.77
CA GLY A 97 -2.61 11.37 -15.80
C GLY A 97 -1.12 11.26 -16.18
N ARG A 98 -0.82 11.06 -17.48
CA ARG A 98 0.58 11.05 -17.96
C ARG A 98 1.26 12.39 -17.72
N LYS A 99 0.58 13.51 -18.00
CA LYS A 99 1.13 14.85 -17.77
C LYS A 99 1.42 15.11 -16.29
N VAL A 100 0.50 14.67 -15.41
CA VAL A 100 0.70 14.76 -13.96
C VAL A 100 1.88 13.91 -13.54
N LEU A 101 1.94 12.63 -13.92
CA LEU A 101 3.05 11.73 -13.55
C LEU A 101 4.40 12.18 -14.10
N GLN A 102 4.43 12.85 -15.26
CA GLN A 102 5.65 13.43 -15.79
C GLN A 102 6.25 14.47 -14.83
N VAL A 103 5.42 15.26 -14.14
CA VAL A 103 5.90 16.22 -13.14
C VAL A 103 6.58 15.50 -11.96
N PHE A 104 6.06 14.35 -11.53
CA PHE A 104 6.68 13.55 -10.47
C PHE A 104 8.01 12.94 -10.94
N GLU A 105 8.05 12.41 -12.15
CA GLU A 105 9.26 11.88 -12.77
C GLU A 105 10.36 12.95 -12.89
N ASP A 106 10.02 14.13 -13.41
CA ASP A 106 10.94 15.26 -13.58
C ASP A 106 11.52 15.76 -12.24
N ASN A 107 10.78 15.56 -11.16
CA ASN A 107 11.20 15.88 -9.80
C ASN A 107 11.79 14.69 -9.04
N ASN A 108 11.99 13.55 -9.69
CA ASN A 108 12.51 12.32 -9.08
C ASN A 108 11.74 11.96 -7.80
N LEU A 109 10.40 11.92 -7.91
CA LEU A 109 9.46 11.51 -6.85
C LEU A 109 8.70 10.27 -7.27
N SER A 110 8.73 9.25 -6.43
CA SER A 110 7.86 8.10 -6.55
C SER A 110 6.48 8.38 -5.95
N PHE A 111 5.47 7.70 -6.44
CA PHE A 111 4.13 7.73 -5.85
C PHE A 111 3.75 6.34 -5.34
N GLU A 112 2.90 6.32 -4.31
CA GLU A 112 2.47 5.10 -3.65
C GLU A 112 1.08 4.65 -4.11
N HIS A 113 0.20 5.59 -4.32
CA HIS A 113 -1.18 5.36 -4.70
C HIS A 113 -1.70 6.53 -5.50
N MET A 114 -2.52 6.27 -6.51
CA MET A 114 -3.03 7.31 -7.40
C MET A 114 -4.47 6.99 -7.82
N PRO A 115 -5.44 7.15 -6.93
CA PRO A 115 -6.85 7.04 -7.28
C PRO A 115 -7.30 8.21 -8.14
N SER A 116 -8.18 7.93 -9.10
CA SER A 116 -8.79 8.95 -9.95
C SER A 116 -10.30 8.77 -10.01
N GLY A 117 -11.02 9.91 -9.96
CA GLY A 117 -12.45 10.02 -10.21
C GLY A 117 -12.74 10.55 -11.60
N VAL A 118 -13.92 11.18 -11.77
CA VAL A 118 -14.33 11.80 -13.02
C VAL A 118 -13.55 13.10 -13.26
N ASP A 119 -13.53 13.97 -12.26
CA ASP A 119 -12.91 15.30 -12.32
C ASP A 119 -11.81 15.48 -11.26
N THR A 120 -11.36 14.39 -10.63
CA THR A 120 -10.37 14.42 -9.56
C THR A 120 -9.32 13.35 -9.74
N MET A 121 -8.08 13.68 -9.37
CA MET A 121 -6.97 12.75 -9.25
C MET A 121 -6.19 13.07 -7.99
N THR A 122 -5.94 12.07 -7.16
CA THR A 122 -5.13 12.23 -5.96
C THR A 122 -3.85 11.41 -6.09
N VAL A 123 -2.71 12.01 -5.78
CA VAL A 123 -1.42 11.32 -5.78
C VAL A 123 -0.90 11.27 -4.35
N PHE A 124 -0.59 10.07 -3.84
CA PHE A 124 0.01 9.87 -2.53
C PHE A 124 1.50 9.65 -2.68
N VAL A 125 2.27 10.37 -1.88
CA VAL A 125 3.74 10.36 -1.89
C VAL A 125 4.31 10.25 -0.48
N HIS A 126 5.57 9.85 -0.36
CA HIS A 126 6.28 9.98 0.91
C HIS A 126 6.45 11.46 1.27
N GLN A 127 5.94 11.85 2.45
CA GLN A 127 5.98 13.23 2.91
C GLN A 127 7.41 13.77 2.99
N SER A 128 8.34 12.99 3.50
CA SER A 128 9.75 13.40 3.66
C SER A 128 10.47 13.67 2.33
N GLU A 129 10.05 13.00 1.25
CA GLU A 129 10.62 13.24 -0.09
C GLU A 129 9.95 14.43 -0.78
N PHE A 130 8.67 14.64 -0.50
CA PHE A 130 7.86 15.68 -1.10
C PHE A 130 8.12 17.06 -0.52
N GLU A 131 8.29 17.20 0.79
CA GLU A 131 8.44 18.47 1.50
C GLU A 131 9.53 19.38 0.87
N HIS A 132 10.62 18.80 0.41
CA HIS A 132 11.72 19.56 -0.22
C HIS A 132 11.47 19.94 -1.68
N LYS A 133 10.41 19.41 -2.30
CA LYS A 133 10.09 19.55 -3.73
C LYS A 133 8.68 20.10 -3.97
N GLU A 134 7.96 20.40 -2.90
CA GLU A 134 6.55 20.81 -2.92
C GLU A 134 6.28 21.91 -3.95
N GLN A 135 7.00 23.03 -3.87
CA GLN A 135 6.78 24.16 -4.77
C GLN A 135 7.04 23.83 -6.24
N GLN A 136 8.07 23.01 -6.52
CA GLN A 136 8.40 22.58 -7.88
C GLN A 136 7.30 21.68 -8.45
N VAL A 137 6.82 20.73 -7.64
CA VAL A 137 5.75 19.80 -8.04
C VAL A 137 4.43 20.55 -8.27
N ILE A 138 4.02 21.42 -7.34
CA ILE A 138 2.81 22.21 -7.45
C ILE A 138 2.85 23.10 -8.71
N SER A 139 3.94 23.84 -8.89
CA SER A 139 4.13 24.70 -10.06
C SER A 139 4.17 23.88 -11.36
N GLY A 140 4.76 22.70 -11.31
CA GLY A 140 4.80 21.77 -12.43
C GLY A 140 3.42 21.28 -12.83
N ILE A 141 2.60 20.87 -11.85
CA ILE A 141 1.21 20.42 -12.09
C ILE A 141 0.37 21.56 -12.66
N HIS A 142 0.47 22.77 -12.10
CA HIS A 142 -0.25 23.95 -12.65
C HIS A 142 0.11 24.21 -14.12
N ARG A 143 1.37 24.15 -14.49
CA ARG A 143 1.81 24.33 -15.88
C ARG A 143 1.38 23.21 -16.80
N ALA A 144 1.38 21.97 -16.30
CA ALA A 144 1.13 20.79 -17.13
C ALA A 144 -0.35 20.56 -17.45
N VAL A 145 -1.23 20.82 -16.47
CA VAL A 145 -2.65 20.44 -16.58
C VAL A 145 -3.64 21.56 -16.25
N HIS A 146 -3.19 22.71 -15.75
CA HIS A 146 -4.04 23.86 -15.39
C HIS A 146 -5.26 23.43 -14.54
N PRO A 147 -5.05 22.88 -13.33
CA PRO A 147 -6.13 22.42 -12.47
C PRO A 147 -6.97 23.59 -11.96
N ASP A 148 -8.27 23.35 -11.70
CA ASP A 148 -9.18 24.33 -11.10
C ASP A 148 -8.91 24.46 -9.60
N LEU A 149 -8.60 23.35 -8.93
CA LEU A 149 -8.18 23.31 -7.53
C LEU A 149 -7.02 22.33 -7.35
N LEU A 150 -6.09 22.71 -6.47
CA LEU A 150 -5.02 21.85 -6.03
C LEU A 150 -4.93 21.94 -4.51
N ASP A 151 -5.17 20.83 -3.82
CA ASP A 151 -5.18 20.75 -2.35
C ASP A 151 -4.14 19.74 -1.86
N LEU A 152 -3.51 20.07 -0.72
CA LEU A 152 -2.46 19.27 -0.11
C LEU A 152 -2.87 18.85 1.30
N GLU A 153 -2.66 17.59 1.62
CA GLU A 153 -2.84 17.09 2.97
C GLU A 153 -1.64 16.26 3.41
N SER A 154 -1.08 16.57 4.58
CA SER A 154 0.06 15.87 5.19
C SER A 154 -0.37 15.04 6.39
N GLY A 155 0.57 14.25 6.93
CA GLY A 155 0.33 13.47 8.14
C GLY A 155 -0.55 12.24 7.92
N LEU A 156 -0.65 11.76 6.70
CA LEU A 156 -1.45 10.61 6.34
C LEU A 156 -0.74 9.28 6.65
N ALA A 157 -1.53 8.23 6.76
CA ALA A 157 -1.06 6.85 6.89
C ALA A 157 -1.72 5.98 5.83
N LEU A 158 -0.95 5.09 5.22
CA LEU A 158 -1.47 4.03 4.35
C LEU A 158 -1.64 2.75 5.16
N ILE A 159 -2.76 2.07 4.98
CA ILE A 159 -3.07 0.79 5.61
C ILE A 159 -3.32 -0.23 4.51
N ALA A 160 -2.53 -1.30 4.51
CA ALA A 160 -2.74 -2.45 3.65
C ALA A 160 -3.42 -3.58 4.41
N VAL A 161 -4.53 -4.02 3.89
CA VAL A 161 -5.22 -5.24 4.35
C VAL A 161 -4.95 -6.33 3.32
N VAL A 162 -4.15 -7.31 3.71
CA VAL A 162 -3.63 -8.34 2.80
C VAL A 162 -4.20 -9.71 3.13
N GLY A 163 -4.67 -10.42 2.11
CA GLY A 163 -5.15 -11.78 2.28
C GLY A 163 -5.77 -12.34 1.01
N ARG A 164 -5.25 -13.47 0.53
CA ARG A 164 -5.78 -14.16 -0.64
C ARG A 164 -7.22 -14.65 -0.47
N GLY A 165 -7.65 -14.89 0.77
CA GLY A 165 -9.03 -15.25 1.09
C GLY A 165 -10.04 -14.14 0.86
N MET A 166 -9.58 -12.90 0.72
CA MET A 166 -10.44 -11.74 0.48
C MET A 166 -11.11 -11.79 -0.90
N ARG A 167 -10.44 -12.39 -1.88
CA ARG A 167 -10.93 -12.46 -3.26
C ARG A 167 -12.33 -13.12 -3.35
N ASP A 168 -12.54 -14.16 -2.58
CA ASP A 168 -13.74 -15.00 -2.68
C ASP A 168 -14.68 -14.83 -1.48
N THR A 169 -14.37 -13.89 -0.56
CA THR A 169 -15.15 -13.65 0.66
C THR A 169 -15.87 -12.31 0.60
N ARG A 170 -17.19 -12.33 0.67
CA ARG A 170 -18.02 -11.13 0.71
C ARG A 170 -17.95 -10.43 2.08
N GLY A 171 -18.11 -9.10 2.10
CA GLY A 171 -18.22 -8.31 3.31
C GLY A 171 -16.91 -8.04 4.04
N VAL A 172 -15.76 -8.33 3.45
CA VAL A 172 -14.44 -8.04 4.06
C VAL A 172 -14.23 -6.53 4.22
N ALA A 173 -14.51 -5.75 3.18
CA ALA A 173 -14.41 -4.30 3.23
C ALA A 173 -15.31 -3.70 4.33
N SER A 174 -16.54 -4.19 4.47
CA SER A 174 -17.46 -3.75 5.53
C SER A 174 -16.86 -3.94 6.92
N LYS A 175 -16.23 -5.10 7.19
CA LYS A 175 -15.57 -5.37 8.48
C LYS A 175 -14.39 -4.43 8.76
N VAL A 176 -13.61 -4.12 7.72
CA VAL A 176 -12.47 -3.19 7.83
C VAL A 176 -12.98 -1.79 8.13
N PHE A 177 -13.97 -1.31 7.40
CA PHE A 177 -14.54 0.02 7.58
C PHE A 177 -15.24 0.18 8.93
N ASP A 178 -15.97 -0.83 9.37
CA ASP A 178 -16.60 -0.86 10.71
C ASP A 178 -15.55 -0.78 11.83
N ALA A 179 -14.45 -1.49 11.69
CA ALA A 179 -13.34 -1.44 12.65
C ALA A 179 -12.67 -0.07 12.72
N LEU A 180 -12.45 0.57 11.57
CA LEU A 180 -11.88 1.93 11.50
C LEU A 180 -12.85 2.97 12.06
N ALA A 181 -14.12 2.88 11.73
CA ALA A 181 -15.17 3.76 12.26
C ALA A 181 -15.29 3.65 13.79
N LYS A 182 -15.28 2.43 14.35
CA LYS A 182 -15.28 2.20 15.80
C LYS A 182 -14.04 2.75 16.50
N ALA A 183 -12.92 2.80 15.79
CA ALA A 183 -11.68 3.41 16.28
C ALA A 183 -11.62 4.94 16.07
N ASN A 184 -12.71 5.55 15.57
CA ASN A 184 -12.78 6.97 15.22
C ASN A 184 -11.70 7.39 14.22
N ILE A 185 -11.38 6.51 13.25
CA ILE A 185 -10.41 6.78 12.19
C ILE A 185 -11.18 7.13 10.91
N ASN A 186 -10.88 8.30 10.36
CA ASN A 186 -11.44 8.73 9.08
C ASN A 186 -10.66 8.12 7.90
N ILE A 187 -11.38 7.59 6.93
CA ILE A 187 -10.81 7.08 5.67
C ILE A 187 -10.86 8.20 4.65
N LYS A 188 -9.71 8.61 4.15
CA LYS A 188 -9.60 9.66 3.13
C LYS A 188 -9.80 9.11 1.73
N MET A 189 -9.25 7.92 1.47
CA MET A 189 -9.25 7.30 0.15
C MET A 189 -9.11 5.77 0.26
N ILE A 190 -9.59 5.08 -0.77
CA ILE A 190 -9.53 3.62 -0.89
C ILE A 190 -9.00 3.26 -2.28
#